data_0a8f02eed718228a24beac13283021a4
#
_entry.id   0a8f02eed718228a24beac13283021a4
#
_cell.length_a   1.000
_cell.length_b   1.000
_cell.length_c   1.000
_cell.angle_alpha   90.00
_cell.angle_beta   90.00
_cell.angle_gamma   90.00
#
_symmetry.space_group_name_H-M   'P 1'
#
loop_
_entity.id
_entity.type
_entity.pdbx_description
1 polymer ?
#
loop_
_entity_poly.entity_id
_entity_poly.type
_entity_poly.pdbx_seq_one_letter_code
_entity_poly.pdbx_strand_id
1 'polypeptide(L)'
;MDDDGARSKTIHHDGGVIVTHDERKISAEEVCVLLPTLDEEATIGDVIDGFRDHGYTNVLVVDGDSSDRTREIAREHGARVLIQSGEGKGQAIREALEYVDVPYVLMADGDGTYDPADADQMLEPLGRGYEHVIGNRFANMDDDAMRRLNGFGNRLINRAFRFIHGANYADILSGYRAFTVDSFDRLSLDSDGFTIETELAVECVRQGVDTTVVPVSYAARPDESETNLHPIKDGGNIILALYSLAKTNNPLFYFGSVGVAALLSGIGVAAYVLIRSVYFGVNHEILAVVAAAGILLGVQLLMFGVLSDMIVTLHREQRRRLERVTREFNRKK
;
A
#
# COMPACT_ATOMS: atom_id res chain seq x y z
N MET A 1 45.19 -7.08 -4.03
CA MET A 1 45.45 -5.67 -4.30
C MET A 1 44.68 -5.36 -5.57
N ASP A 2 43.37 -5.30 -5.46
CA ASP A 2 42.45 -4.93 -6.54
C ASP A 2 41.45 -3.94 -5.96
N ASP A 3 41.56 -2.75 -6.49
CA ASP A 3 40.84 -1.54 -6.14
C ASP A 3 39.48 -1.57 -6.87
N ASP A 4 38.41 -1.88 -6.17
CA ASP A 4 37.05 -1.90 -6.73
C ASP A 4 36.43 -0.50 -6.60
N GLY A 5 36.64 0.26 -7.67
CA GLY A 5 36.31 1.66 -7.77
C GLY A 5 34.82 1.94 -7.77
N ALA A 6 34.33 2.52 -6.70
CA ALA A 6 33.02 3.16 -6.59
C ALA A 6 32.90 4.27 -7.65
N ARG A 7 32.00 4.10 -8.64
CA ARG A 7 31.67 5.11 -9.66
C ARG A 7 30.58 6.05 -9.14
N SER A 8 31.00 7.18 -8.58
CA SER A 8 30.13 8.31 -8.30
C SER A 8 29.62 8.94 -9.62
N LYS A 9 28.30 8.95 -9.83
CA LYS A 9 27.64 9.73 -10.88
C LYS A 9 26.98 10.96 -10.28
N THR A 10 27.52 12.14 -10.60
CA THR A 10 26.97 13.44 -10.25
C THR A 10 25.88 13.83 -11.25
N ILE A 11 24.66 14.05 -10.81
CA ILE A 11 23.59 14.66 -11.61
C ILE A 11 23.27 16.03 -11.01
N HIS A 12 23.41 17.09 -11.81
CA HIS A 12 23.06 18.47 -11.43
C HIS A 12 21.58 18.72 -11.68
N HIS A 13 20.86 19.16 -10.62
CA HIS A 13 19.60 19.88 -10.74
C HIS A 13 19.55 21.02 -9.71
N ASP A 14 18.93 22.15 -10.12
CA ASP A 14 18.95 23.43 -9.42
C ASP A 14 18.67 23.41 -7.91
N GLY A 15 19.63 23.89 -7.12
CA GLY A 15 19.38 24.57 -5.83
C GLY A 15 19.18 23.69 -4.59
N GLY A 16 19.36 22.38 -4.61
CA GLY A 16 19.21 21.48 -3.45
C GLY A 16 20.51 20.78 -3.05
N VAL A 17 20.71 20.53 -1.76
CA VAL A 17 21.80 19.70 -1.24
C VAL A 17 21.70 18.30 -1.84
N ILE A 18 22.66 17.94 -2.68
CA ILE A 18 22.73 16.57 -3.26
C ILE A 18 23.19 15.65 -2.16
N VAL A 19 22.30 14.79 -1.68
CA VAL A 19 22.67 13.63 -0.88
C VAL A 19 23.07 12.56 -1.90
N THR A 20 24.35 12.34 -2.10
CA THR A 20 24.85 11.18 -2.83
C THR A 20 24.58 9.95 -1.96
N HIS A 21 23.54 9.19 -2.27
CA HIS A 21 23.43 7.82 -1.78
C HIS A 21 24.44 7.01 -2.58
N ASP A 22 25.46 6.48 -1.91
CA ASP A 22 26.28 5.41 -2.46
C ASP A 22 25.34 4.28 -2.87
N GLU A 23 25.35 3.90 -4.16
CA GLU A 23 24.56 2.75 -4.65
C GLU A 23 25.13 1.49 -3.99
N ARG A 24 24.49 1.05 -2.90
CA ARG A 24 24.84 -0.19 -2.22
C ARG A 24 24.08 -1.34 -2.86
N LYS A 25 24.79 -2.34 -3.37
CA LYS A 25 24.16 -3.61 -3.72
C LYS A 25 23.78 -4.35 -2.44
N ILE A 26 22.48 -4.67 -2.28
CA ILE A 26 21.97 -5.46 -1.15
C ILE A 26 22.40 -6.91 -1.38
N SER A 27 23.03 -7.52 -0.37
CA SER A 27 23.38 -8.94 -0.41
C SER A 27 22.13 -9.79 -0.15
N ALA A 28 22.02 -10.93 -0.82
CA ALA A 28 20.91 -11.87 -0.61
C ALA A 28 20.83 -12.38 0.84
N GLU A 29 21.95 -12.40 1.57
CA GLU A 29 22.02 -12.77 2.99
C GLU A 29 21.34 -11.72 3.91
N GLU A 30 21.21 -10.48 3.45
CA GLU A 30 20.55 -9.39 4.17
C GLU A 30 19.04 -9.34 3.92
N VAL A 31 18.50 -10.28 3.13
CA VAL A 31 17.09 -10.30 2.68
C VAL A 31 16.38 -11.53 3.25
N CYS A 32 15.19 -11.30 3.80
CA CYS A 32 14.22 -12.35 4.07
C CYS A 32 13.14 -12.33 2.98
N VAL A 33 12.98 -13.43 2.26
CA VAL A 33 11.84 -13.64 1.38
C VAL A 33 10.66 -14.08 2.23
N LEU A 34 9.62 -13.26 2.30
CA LEU A 34 8.41 -13.50 3.08
C LEU A 34 7.26 -13.94 2.17
N LEU A 35 6.74 -15.14 2.40
CA LEU A 35 5.68 -15.76 1.61
C LEU A 35 4.46 -16.05 2.49
N PRO A 36 3.45 -15.15 2.54
CA PRO A 36 2.15 -15.45 3.13
C PRO A 36 1.43 -16.48 2.27
N THR A 37 0.94 -17.60 2.87
CA THR A 37 0.32 -18.71 2.14
C THR A 37 -0.93 -19.21 2.82
N LEU A 38 -1.88 -19.71 2.01
CA LEU A 38 -3.05 -20.46 2.45
C LEU A 38 -3.50 -21.36 1.32
N ASP A 39 -3.36 -22.70 1.54
CA ASP A 39 -3.75 -23.75 0.57
C ASP A 39 -3.08 -23.57 -0.81
N GLU A 40 -1.73 -23.51 -0.81
CA GLU A 40 -0.90 -23.30 -2.01
C GLU A 40 0.04 -24.51 -2.27
N GLU A 41 -0.41 -25.74 -1.98
CA GLU A 41 0.42 -26.96 -2.14
C GLU A 41 0.92 -27.16 -3.57
N ALA A 42 0.18 -26.66 -4.58
CA ALA A 42 0.52 -26.82 -5.99
C ALA A 42 1.70 -25.92 -6.44
N THR A 43 1.99 -24.84 -5.74
CA THR A 43 2.89 -23.77 -6.22
C THR A 43 4.02 -23.45 -5.26
N ILE A 44 3.82 -23.62 -3.95
CA ILE A 44 4.76 -23.12 -2.93
C ILE A 44 6.18 -23.71 -3.07
N GLY A 45 6.31 -24.97 -3.49
CA GLY A 45 7.60 -25.60 -3.70
C GLY A 45 8.41 -24.89 -4.80
N ASP A 46 7.80 -24.70 -5.96
CA ASP A 46 8.43 -24.05 -7.12
C ASP A 46 8.78 -22.58 -6.81
N VAL A 47 7.92 -21.88 -6.07
CA VAL A 47 8.17 -20.49 -5.63
C VAL A 47 9.40 -20.42 -4.73
N ILE A 48 9.52 -21.30 -3.74
CA ILE A 48 10.67 -21.35 -2.84
C ILE A 48 11.96 -21.67 -3.61
N ASP A 49 11.93 -22.71 -4.45
CA ASP A 49 13.08 -23.09 -5.27
C ASP A 49 13.50 -21.96 -6.21
N GLY A 50 12.53 -21.28 -6.84
CA GLY A 50 12.81 -20.14 -7.70
C GLY A 50 13.58 -19.01 -6.98
N PHE A 51 13.20 -18.63 -5.77
CA PHE A 51 13.96 -17.62 -5.00
C PHE A 51 15.34 -18.15 -4.60
N ARG A 52 15.44 -19.42 -4.20
CA ARG A 52 16.72 -20.05 -3.81
C ARG A 52 17.69 -20.15 -4.99
N ASP A 53 17.22 -20.46 -6.18
CA ASP A 53 18.02 -20.49 -7.42
C ASP A 53 18.61 -19.13 -7.76
N HIS A 54 17.95 -18.03 -7.35
CA HIS A 54 18.46 -16.67 -7.45
C HIS A 54 19.31 -16.23 -6.25
N GLY A 55 19.63 -17.16 -5.33
CA GLY A 55 20.52 -16.93 -4.19
C GLY A 55 19.82 -16.49 -2.90
N TYR A 56 18.50 -16.29 -2.89
CA TYR A 56 17.73 -15.89 -1.70
C TYR A 56 17.36 -17.13 -0.85
N THR A 57 18.27 -17.55 0.02
CA THR A 57 18.11 -18.78 0.81
C THR A 57 17.34 -18.58 2.12
N ASN A 58 17.22 -17.35 2.62
CA ASN A 58 16.45 -17.04 3.84
C ASN A 58 14.97 -16.82 3.49
N VAL A 59 14.23 -17.92 3.32
CA VAL A 59 12.81 -17.91 2.99
C VAL A 59 11.98 -18.21 4.24
N LEU A 60 11.03 -17.33 4.56
CA LEU A 60 10.04 -17.48 5.62
C LEU A 60 8.64 -17.59 5.02
N VAL A 61 8.04 -18.75 5.15
CA VAL A 61 6.64 -19.00 4.83
C VAL A 61 5.82 -18.74 6.09
N VAL A 62 4.82 -17.87 6.00
CA VAL A 62 3.82 -17.68 7.06
C VAL A 62 2.48 -18.25 6.59
N ASP A 63 2.08 -19.33 7.23
CA ASP A 63 0.96 -20.17 6.82
C ASP A 63 -0.30 -19.82 7.58
N GLY A 64 -1.39 -19.56 6.84
CA GLY A 64 -2.71 -19.19 7.34
C GLY A 64 -3.54 -20.35 7.87
N ASP A 65 -2.91 -21.40 8.39
CA ASP A 65 -3.51 -22.66 8.82
C ASP A 65 -4.07 -23.48 7.65
N SER A 66 -3.22 -23.66 6.63
CA SER A 66 -3.55 -24.47 5.43
C SER A 66 -4.05 -25.86 5.78
N SER A 67 -5.06 -26.31 5.06
CA SER A 67 -5.65 -27.65 5.23
C SER A 67 -5.01 -28.72 4.33
N ASP A 68 -4.19 -28.30 3.36
CA ASP A 68 -3.45 -29.12 2.40
C ASP A 68 -1.99 -29.38 2.85
N ARG A 69 -1.13 -29.80 1.92
CA ARG A 69 0.29 -30.09 2.17
C ARG A 69 1.21 -28.87 2.07
N THR A 70 0.70 -27.64 1.98
CA THR A 70 1.50 -26.40 1.83
C THR A 70 2.66 -26.36 2.81
N ARG A 71 2.40 -26.58 4.11
CA ARG A 71 3.42 -26.50 5.19
C ARG A 71 4.50 -27.58 5.08
N GLU A 72 4.11 -28.78 4.67
CA GLU A 72 5.02 -29.93 4.48
C GLU A 72 5.97 -29.63 3.32
N ILE A 73 5.42 -29.27 2.16
CA ILE A 73 6.17 -28.94 0.94
C ILE A 73 7.12 -27.76 1.20
N ALA A 74 6.65 -26.71 1.85
CA ALA A 74 7.51 -25.57 2.17
C ALA A 74 8.74 -25.96 2.99
N ARG A 75 8.59 -26.86 3.98
CA ARG A 75 9.73 -27.37 4.77
C ARG A 75 10.65 -28.27 3.96
N GLU A 76 10.11 -29.14 3.10
CA GLU A 76 10.88 -30.00 2.20
C GLU A 76 11.78 -29.18 1.26
N HIS A 77 11.29 -28.01 0.78
CA HIS A 77 12.04 -27.08 -0.05
C HIS A 77 12.93 -26.12 0.74
N GLY A 78 13.06 -26.33 2.07
CA GLY A 78 14.05 -25.65 2.94
C GLY A 78 13.63 -24.27 3.42
N ALA A 79 12.35 -23.91 3.40
CA ALA A 79 11.84 -22.70 4.02
C ALA A 79 11.64 -22.87 5.53
N ARG A 80 11.79 -21.77 6.27
CA ARG A 80 11.26 -21.67 7.63
C ARG A 80 9.74 -21.52 7.55
N VAL A 81 8.98 -22.25 8.34
CA VAL A 81 7.52 -22.18 8.32
C VAL A 81 6.99 -21.73 9.67
N LEU A 82 6.32 -20.60 9.68
CA LEU A 82 5.55 -20.07 10.80
C LEU A 82 4.06 -20.34 10.54
N ILE A 83 3.35 -20.85 11.54
CA ILE A 83 1.88 -20.94 11.50
C ILE A 83 1.37 -19.70 12.22
N GLN A 84 0.56 -18.87 11.54
CA GLN A 84 0.02 -17.66 12.15
C GLN A 84 -0.89 -17.98 13.35
N SER A 85 -0.91 -17.10 14.34
CA SER A 85 -1.70 -17.28 15.55
C SER A 85 -3.16 -16.81 15.40
N GLY A 86 -3.46 -16.02 14.36
CA GLY A 86 -4.76 -15.44 14.08
C GLY A 86 -5.28 -15.80 12.69
N GLU A 87 -5.99 -14.89 12.07
CA GLU A 87 -6.60 -15.09 10.75
C GLU A 87 -6.27 -13.94 9.79
N GLY A 88 -6.10 -14.26 8.51
CA GLY A 88 -5.96 -13.31 7.43
C GLY A 88 -4.53 -12.86 7.13
N LYS A 89 -4.31 -12.48 5.88
CA LYS A 89 -2.99 -12.14 5.32
C LYS A 89 -2.29 -11.00 6.07
N GLY A 90 -3.05 -9.99 6.50
CA GLY A 90 -2.48 -8.85 7.21
C GLY A 90 -1.91 -9.22 8.56
N GLN A 91 -2.61 -10.06 9.32
CA GLN A 91 -2.13 -10.57 10.61
C GLN A 91 -0.88 -11.45 10.40
N ALA A 92 -0.92 -12.34 9.41
CA ALA A 92 0.21 -13.20 9.05
C ALA A 92 1.49 -12.39 8.78
N ILE A 93 1.40 -11.32 7.99
CA ILE A 93 2.54 -10.45 7.66
C ILE A 93 3.08 -9.76 8.92
N ARG A 94 2.22 -9.18 9.76
CA ARG A 94 2.66 -8.50 10.99
C ARG A 94 3.36 -9.47 11.94
N GLU A 95 2.80 -10.65 12.14
CA GLU A 95 3.38 -11.67 13.01
C GLU A 95 4.72 -12.19 12.46
N ALA A 96 4.80 -12.43 11.15
CA ALA A 96 6.02 -12.93 10.52
C ALA A 96 7.22 -11.97 10.67
N LEU A 97 6.98 -10.66 10.69
CA LEU A 97 8.05 -9.66 10.83
C LEU A 97 8.73 -9.69 12.21
N GLU A 98 8.07 -10.21 13.24
CA GLU A 98 8.72 -10.45 14.54
C GLU A 98 9.80 -11.53 14.48
N TYR A 99 9.81 -12.36 13.42
CA TYR A 99 10.76 -13.45 13.17
C TYR A 99 11.79 -13.12 12.08
N VAL A 100 11.78 -11.88 11.57
CA VAL A 100 12.77 -11.41 10.60
C VAL A 100 13.93 -10.75 11.34
N ASP A 101 15.13 -11.29 11.14
CA ASP A 101 16.37 -10.87 11.80
C ASP A 101 17.35 -10.14 10.87
N VAL A 102 16.92 -9.83 9.66
CA VAL A 102 17.69 -9.14 8.62
C VAL A 102 17.03 -7.81 8.22
N PRO A 103 17.79 -6.85 7.68
CA PRO A 103 17.28 -5.48 7.47
C PRO A 103 16.25 -5.33 6.34
N TYR A 104 16.21 -6.26 5.39
CA TYR A 104 15.37 -6.16 4.20
C TYR A 104 14.41 -7.34 4.08
N VAL A 105 13.20 -7.03 3.64
CA VAL A 105 12.17 -8.02 3.32
C VAL A 105 11.77 -7.90 1.86
N LEU A 106 11.71 -9.04 1.19
CA LEU A 106 11.10 -9.21 -0.12
C LEU A 106 9.85 -10.08 0.05
N MET A 107 8.69 -9.47 0.00
CA MET A 107 7.40 -10.14 0.15
C MET A 107 6.80 -10.47 -1.21
N ALA A 108 6.35 -11.71 -1.40
CA ALA A 108 5.61 -12.16 -2.59
C ALA A 108 4.49 -13.13 -2.17
N ASP A 109 3.51 -13.35 -3.04
CA ASP A 109 2.48 -14.38 -2.82
C ASP A 109 3.05 -15.77 -3.14
N GLY A 110 2.57 -16.81 -2.44
CA GLY A 110 3.00 -18.20 -2.60
C GLY A 110 2.36 -18.92 -3.81
N ASP A 111 1.57 -18.21 -4.62
CA ASP A 111 0.72 -18.77 -5.68
C ASP A 111 1.40 -18.88 -7.07
N GLY A 112 2.69 -18.60 -7.15
CA GLY A 112 3.47 -18.70 -8.37
C GLY A 112 3.18 -17.65 -9.43
N THR A 113 2.45 -16.58 -9.11
CA THR A 113 2.12 -15.51 -10.07
C THR A 113 3.24 -14.49 -10.26
N TYR A 114 4.15 -14.33 -9.29
CA TYR A 114 5.31 -13.44 -9.37
C TYR A 114 6.55 -14.22 -9.76
N ASP A 115 7.37 -13.61 -10.63
CA ASP A 115 8.63 -14.22 -11.07
C ASP A 115 9.76 -13.91 -10.04
N PRO A 116 10.39 -14.95 -9.44
CA PRO A 116 11.55 -14.76 -8.59
C PRO A 116 12.74 -14.06 -9.26
N ALA A 117 12.86 -14.12 -10.59
CA ALA A 117 13.89 -13.42 -11.35
C ALA A 117 13.82 -11.88 -11.20
N ASP A 118 12.66 -11.34 -10.84
CA ASP A 118 12.46 -9.92 -10.59
C ASP A 118 12.99 -9.46 -9.21
N ALA A 119 13.48 -10.38 -8.37
CA ALA A 119 13.93 -10.07 -7.01
C ALA A 119 15.02 -8.99 -6.96
N ASP A 120 16.04 -9.09 -7.80
CA ASP A 120 17.13 -8.12 -7.83
C ASP A 120 16.64 -6.72 -8.17
N GLN A 121 15.74 -6.57 -9.15
CA GLN A 121 15.18 -5.26 -9.51
C GLN A 121 14.23 -4.70 -8.45
N MET A 122 13.57 -5.55 -7.66
CA MET A 122 12.77 -5.12 -6.50
C MET A 122 13.63 -4.58 -5.37
N LEU A 123 14.84 -5.12 -5.17
CA LEU A 123 15.74 -4.74 -4.09
C LEU A 123 16.67 -3.56 -4.46
N GLU A 124 16.97 -3.38 -5.75
CA GLU A 124 17.88 -2.32 -6.22
C GLU A 124 17.52 -0.91 -5.70
N PRO A 125 16.24 -0.47 -5.70
CA PRO A 125 15.89 0.85 -5.18
C PRO A 125 16.16 1.01 -3.67
N LEU A 126 16.03 -0.06 -2.87
CA LEU A 126 16.37 -0.01 -1.44
C LEU A 126 17.86 0.31 -1.24
N GLY A 127 18.74 -0.23 -2.10
CA GLY A 127 20.16 0.10 -2.12
C GLY A 127 20.46 1.56 -2.49
N ARG A 128 19.51 2.27 -3.11
CA ARG A 128 19.56 3.70 -3.45
C ARG A 128 18.92 4.60 -2.39
N GLY A 129 18.44 4.02 -1.28
CA GLY A 129 17.86 4.77 -0.17
C GLY A 129 16.34 4.89 -0.18
N TYR A 130 15.63 4.26 -1.12
CA TYR A 130 14.20 4.05 -0.96
C TYR A 130 13.94 3.10 0.20
N GLU A 131 12.79 3.26 0.82
CA GLU A 131 12.43 2.47 2.01
C GLU A 131 11.36 1.42 1.72
N HIS A 132 10.58 1.62 0.63
CA HIS A 132 9.53 0.72 0.19
C HIS A 132 9.47 0.68 -1.34
N VAL A 133 9.32 -0.51 -1.90
CA VAL A 133 9.22 -0.76 -3.34
C VAL A 133 7.97 -1.57 -3.63
N ILE A 134 7.20 -1.15 -4.63
CA ILE A 134 5.98 -1.83 -5.06
C ILE A 134 6.19 -2.37 -6.47
N GLY A 135 5.97 -3.65 -6.67
CA GLY A 135 5.99 -4.27 -7.98
C GLY A 135 4.74 -3.93 -8.78
N ASN A 136 4.90 -3.31 -9.95
CA ASN A 136 3.78 -2.99 -10.84
C ASN A 136 3.54 -4.12 -11.82
N ARG A 137 2.47 -4.89 -11.60
CA ARG A 137 2.06 -6.03 -12.43
C ARG A 137 1.59 -5.63 -13.82
N PHE A 138 1.07 -4.41 -13.99
CA PHE A 138 0.51 -3.94 -15.26
C PHE A 138 1.56 -3.60 -16.31
N ALA A 139 2.83 -3.55 -15.95
CA ALA A 139 3.91 -3.19 -16.88
C ALA A 139 4.31 -4.36 -17.78
N ASN A 140 4.36 -5.59 -17.24
CA ASN A 140 4.81 -6.80 -17.94
C ASN A 140 3.85 -7.97 -17.65
N MET A 141 2.56 -7.77 -17.87
CA MET A 141 1.54 -8.77 -17.58
C MET A 141 1.20 -9.57 -18.83
N ASP A 142 1.11 -10.86 -18.69
CA ASP A 142 0.62 -11.75 -19.76
C ASP A 142 -0.86 -11.46 -20.08
N ASP A 143 -1.26 -11.63 -21.36
CA ASP A 143 -2.64 -11.36 -21.83
C ASP A 143 -3.69 -12.17 -21.08
N ASP A 144 -3.38 -13.41 -20.67
CA ASP A 144 -4.28 -14.28 -19.92
C ASP A 144 -4.39 -13.85 -18.44
N ALA A 145 -3.30 -13.41 -17.85
CA ALA A 145 -3.28 -12.86 -16.51
C ALA A 145 -4.07 -11.53 -16.43
N MET A 146 -4.00 -10.69 -17.47
CA MET A 146 -4.76 -9.44 -17.56
C MET A 146 -6.28 -9.67 -17.54
N ARG A 147 -6.77 -10.71 -18.19
CA ARG A 147 -8.20 -11.07 -18.20
C ARG A 147 -8.70 -11.52 -16.83
N ARG A 148 -7.89 -12.26 -16.08
CA ARG A 148 -8.22 -12.77 -14.74
C ARG A 148 -8.13 -11.67 -13.67
N LEU A 149 -7.22 -10.74 -13.78
CA LEU A 149 -6.96 -9.71 -12.77
C LEU A 149 -8.02 -8.58 -12.72
N ASN A 150 -9.06 -8.60 -13.55
CA ASN A 150 -10.04 -7.50 -13.61
C ASN A 150 -9.39 -6.11 -13.72
N GLY A 151 -8.60 -5.89 -14.76
CA GLY A 151 -7.78 -4.68 -14.95
C GLY A 151 -8.55 -3.35 -14.89
N PHE A 152 -9.87 -3.36 -15.09
CA PHE A 152 -10.71 -2.18 -14.93
C PHE A 152 -10.91 -1.83 -13.45
N GLY A 153 -11.24 -2.82 -12.60
CA GLY A 153 -11.42 -2.61 -11.16
C GLY A 153 -10.14 -2.10 -10.50
N ASN A 154 -9.01 -2.74 -10.81
CA ASN A 154 -7.71 -2.31 -10.28
C ASN A 154 -7.32 -0.89 -10.72
N ARG A 155 -7.57 -0.51 -11.99
CA ARG A 155 -7.32 0.88 -12.45
C ARG A 155 -8.22 1.89 -11.73
N LEU A 156 -9.46 1.54 -11.45
CA LEU A 156 -10.38 2.39 -10.69
C LEU A 156 -9.87 2.60 -9.25
N ILE A 157 -9.44 1.52 -8.58
CA ILE A 157 -8.88 1.56 -7.22
C ILE A 157 -7.61 2.41 -7.19
N ASN A 158 -6.66 2.20 -8.10
CA ASN A 158 -5.44 3.00 -8.19
C ASN A 158 -5.72 4.48 -8.48
N ARG A 159 -6.75 4.78 -9.30
CA ARG A 159 -7.18 6.15 -9.55
C ARG A 159 -7.82 6.79 -8.32
N ALA A 160 -8.64 6.04 -7.58
CA ALA A 160 -9.23 6.48 -6.32
C ALA A 160 -8.15 6.76 -5.27
N PHE A 161 -7.18 5.86 -5.12
CA PHE A 161 -6.04 6.05 -4.23
C PHE A 161 -5.27 7.33 -4.55
N ARG A 162 -4.89 7.53 -5.82
CA ARG A 162 -4.20 8.76 -6.26
C ARG A 162 -5.00 10.02 -5.97
N PHE A 163 -6.30 9.99 -6.21
CA PHE A 163 -7.18 11.13 -5.98
C PHE A 163 -7.34 11.44 -4.48
N ILE A 164 -7.47 10.41 -3.64
CA ILE A 164 -7.70 10.55 -2.20
C ILE A 164 -6.40 10.85 -1.45
N HIS A 165 -5.30 10.15 -1.78
CA HIS A 165 -4.06 10.18 -1.00
C HIS A 165 -2.92 10.95 -1.69
N GLY A 166 -3.09 11.39 -2.94
CA GLY A 166 -2.16 12.27 -3.66
C GLY A 166 -0.89 11.59 -4.18
N ALA A 167 -0.70 10.28 -3.96
CA ALA A 167 0.44 9.52 -4.46
C ALA A 167 0.07 8.61 -5.63
N ASN A 168 1.02 8.36 -6.53
CA ASN A 168 0.81 7.49 -7.68
C ASN A 168 1.72 6.26 -7.60
N TYR A 169 1.23 5.21 -6.98
CA TYR A 169 1.95 3.95 -6.83
C TYR A 169 1.63 2.90 -7.90
N ALA A 170 0.96 3.29 -8.97
CA ALA A 170 0.59 2.49 -10.13
C ALA A 170 -0.21 1.21 -9.81
N ASP A 171 0.22 0.38 -8.85
CA ASP A 171 -0.44 -0.88 -8.46
C ASP A 171 -0.41 -1.10 -6.94
N ILE A 172 -1.33 -0.44 -6.21
CA ILE A 172 -1.39 -0.54 -4.74
C ILE A 172 -1.84 -1.91 -4.23
N LEU A 173 -2.41 -2.74 -5.09
CA LEU A 173 -2.90 -4.08 -4.74
C LEU A 173 -1.86 -5.17 -5.00
N SER A 174 -0.66 -4.81 -5.44
CA SER A 174 0.41 -5.77 -5.65
C SER A 174 0.89 -6.34 -4.32
N GLY A 175 0.98 -7.67 -4.25
CA GLY A 175 1.60 -8.41 -3.15
C GLY A 175 3.13 -8.46 -3.25
N TYR A 176 3.73 -8.17 -4.42
CA TYR A 176 5.17 -8.14 -4.58
C TYR A 176 5.73 -6.82 -4.09
N ARG A 177 6.38 -6.85 -2.93
CA ARG A 177 6.91 -5.67 -2.27
C ARG A 177 8.29 -5.93 -1.68
N ALA A 178 9.16 -4.92 -1.75
CA ALA A 178 10.40 -4.94 -1.01
C ALA A 178 10.44 -3.74 -0.06
N PHE A 179 10.91 -3.93 1.17
CA PHE A 179 10.95 -2.86 2.16
C PHE A 179 12.02 -3.09 3.22
N THR A 180 12.41 -2.02 3.90
CA THR A 180 13.26 -2.12 5.08
C THR A 180 12.40 -2.43 6.31
N VAL A 181 12.89 -3.27 7.22
CA VAL A 181 12.21 -3.56 8.50
C VAL A 181 11.96 -2.26 9.27
N ASP A 182 12.93 -1.35 9.33
CA ASP A 182 12.80 -0.04 9.97
C ASP A 182 11.65 0.79 9.41
N SER A 183 11.36 0.71 8.09
CA SER A 183 10.23 1.43 7.50
C SER A 183 8.89 0.82 7.90
N PHE A 184 8.84 -0.51 7.96
CA PHE A 184 7.63 -1.23 8.34
C PHE A 184 7.25 -0.97 9.80
N ASP A 185 8.22 -0.93 10.71
CA ASP A 185 8.00 -0.64 12.14
C ASP A 185 7.38 0.74 12.39
N ARG A 186 7.48 1.65 11.43
CA ARG A 186 6.84 2.98 11.50
C ARG A 186 5.38 2.97 11.06
N LEU A 187 4.94 1.92 10.38
CA LEU A 187 3.57 1.80 9.88
C LEU A 187 2.64 1.35 11.02
N SER A 188 1.41 1.85 10.98
CA SER A 188 0.35 1.43 11.91
C SER A 188 -0.67 0.64 11.10
N LEU A 189 -0.55 -0.67 11.14
CA LEU A 189 -1.34 -1.59 10.33
C LEU A 189 -2.33 -2.33 11.21
N ASP A 190 -3.62 -2.16 10.92
CA ASP A 190 -4.73 -2.73 11.68
C ASP A 190 -5.51 -3.79 10.87
N SER A 191 -5.35 -3.81 9.53
CA SER A 191 -6.08 -4.74 8.66
C SER A 191 -5.60 -6.18 8.83
N ASP A 192 -6.53 -7.09 9.05
CA ASP A 192 -6.23 -8.53 9.15
C ASP A 192 -6.34 -9.25 7.79
N GLY A 193 -7.10 -8.72 6.83
CA GLY A 193 -7.42 -9.36 5.56
C GLY A 193 -6.63 -8.88 4.34
N PHE A 194 -7.20 -9.12 3.15
CA PHE A 194 -6.65 -8.74 1.83
C PHE A 194 -6.60 -7.23 1.56
N THR A 195 -7.01 -6.39 2.48
CA THR A 195 -6.86 -4.93 2.39
C THR A 195 -5.50 -4.45 2.87
N ILE A 196 -4.63 -5.36 3.33
CA ILE A 196 -3.31 -5.04 3.87
C ILE A 196 -2.42 -4.32 2.86
N GLU A 197 -2.43 -4.72 1.58
CA GLU A 197 -1.65 -4.05 0.54
C GLU A 197 -2.09 -2.59 0.34
N THR A 198 -3.41 -2.36 0.42
CA THR A 198 -3.99 -1.02 0.36
C THR A 198 -3.58 -0.19 1.57
N GLU A 199 -3.66 -0.77 2.76
CA GLU A 199 -3.28 -0.11 4.01
C GLU A 199 -1.78 0.21 4.04
N LEU A 200 -0.92 -0.73 3.62
CA LEU A 200 0.52 -0.49 3.44
C LEU A 200 0.78 0.72 2.54
N ALA A 201 0.11 0.80 1.39
CA ALA A 201 0.27 1.93 0.48
C ALA A 201 -0.18 3.26 1.11
N VAL A 202 -1.31 3.26 1.83
CA VAL A 202 -1.82 4.45 2.54
C VAL A 202 -0.88 4.85 3.67
N GLU A 203 -0.41 3.90 4.48
CA GLU A 203 0.50 4.17 5.58
C GLU A 203 1.88 4.67 5.10
N CYS A 204 2.40 4.15 3.98
CA CYS A 204 3.61 4.70 3.37
C CYS A 204 3.45 6.19 3.05
N VAL A 205 2.32 6.61 2.47
CA VAL A 205 2.04 8.04 2.23
C VAL A 205 1.94 8.81 3.55
N ARG A 206 1.23 8.24 4.53
CA ARG A 206 0.99 8.87 5.83
C ARG A 206 2.27 9.11 6.61
N GLN A 207 3.14 8.11 6.66
CA GLN A 207 4.40 8.18 7.42
C GLN A 207 5.53 8.85 6.62
N GLY A 208 5.29 9.17 5.34
CA GLY A 208 6.30 9.78 4.47
C GLY A 208 7.44 8.80 4.17
N VAL A 209 7.13 7.51 4.04
CA VAL A 209 8.08 6.46 3.64
C VAL A 209 8.45 6.68 2.18
N ASP A 210 9.75 6.76 1.89
CA ASP A 210 10.25 6.94 0.54
C ASP A 210 9.96 5.70 -0.30
N THR A 211 8.90 5.80 -1.12
CA THR A 211 8.33 4.68 -1.87
C THR A 211 8.54 4.85 -3.36
N THR A 212 8.93 3.79 -4.04
CA THR A 212 9.02 3.74 -5.51
C THR A 212 8.30 2.53 -6.08
N VAL A 213 8.16 2.52 -7.40
CA VAL A 213 7.46 1.47 -8.15
C VAL A 213 8.37 0.94 -9.24
N VAL A 214 8.48 -0.38 -9.36
CA VAL A 214 9.24 -1.05 -10.42
C VAL A 214 8.33 -1.98 -11.23
N PRO A 215 8.55 -2.15 -12.54
CA PRO A 215 7.82 -3.12 -13.33
C PRO A 215 8.18 -4.53 -12.87
N VAL A 216 7.20 -5.44 -12.81
CA VAL A 216 7.42 -6.86 -12.50
C VAL A 216 6.66 -7.74 -13.46
N SER A 217 7.17 -8.93 -13.69
CA SER A 217 6.50 -9.98 -14.44
C SER A 217 5.34 -10.55 -13.62
N TYR A 218 4.22 -10.80 -14.27
CA TYR A 218 3.05 -11.36 -13.60
C TYR A 218 2.39 -12.40 -14.51
N ALA A 219 2.48 -13.66 -14.10
CA ALA A 219 1.93 -14.80 -14.81
C ALA A 219 0.48 -15.11 -14.40
N ALA A 220 -0.23 -15.85 -15.22
CA ALA A 220 -1.52 -16.40 -14.82
C ALA A 220 -1.29 -17.46 -13.73
N ARG A 221 -2.15 -17.45 -12.70
CA ARG A 221 -2.16 -18.49 -11.68
C ARG A 221 -2.38 -19.87 -12.34
N PRO A 222 -1.67 -20.92 -11.95
CA PRO A 222 -1.95 -22.27 -12.42
C PRO A 222 -3.42 -22.66 -12.21
N ASP A 223 -3.99 -23.44 -13.13
CA ASP A 223 -5.44 -23.76 -13.16
C ASP A 223 -5.93 -24.58 -11.95
N GLU A 224 -5.02 -25.15 -11.17
CA GLU A 224 -5.32 -26.01 -10.02
C GLU A 224 -5.53 -25.23 -8.70
N SER A 225 -5.28 -23.90 -8.68
CA SER A 225 -5.46 -23.08 -7.48
C SER A 225 -6.71 -22.18 -7.58
N GLU A 226 -7.64 -22.30 -6.62
CA GLU A 226 -8.85 -21.48 -6.55
C GLU A 226 -8.55 -20.07 -5.99
N THR A 227 -9.14 -19.03 -6.60
CA THR A 227 -9.05 -17.67 -6.04
C THR A 227 -10.14 -17.45 -5.01
N ASN A 228 -9.77 -17.09 -3.80
CA ASN A 228 -10.70 -16.69 -2.73
C ASN A 228 -11.26 -15.27 -2.87
N LEU A 229 -10.97 -14.56 -3.98
CA LEU A 229 -11.38 -13.17 -4.18
C LEU A 229 -12.73 -13.05 -4.92
N HIS A 230 -13.65 -12.29 -4.33
CA HIS A 230 -14.91 -11.88 -4.95
C HIS A 230 -14.79 -10.47 -5.53
N PRO A 231 -14.63 -10.27 -6.86
CA PRO A 231 -14.24 -8.99 -7.46
C PRO A 231 -15.11 -7.78 -7.08
N ILE A 232 -16.44 -7.97 -6.98
CA ILE A 232 -17.36 -6.86 -6.67
C ILE A 232 -17.39 -6.55 -5.17
N LYS A 233 -17.42 -7.58 -4.32
CA LYS A 233 -17.47 -7.41 -2.85
C LYS A 233 -16.16 -6.85 -2.34
N ASP A 234 -15.04 -7.42 -2.77
CA ASP A 234 -13.72 -7.03 -2.30
C ASP A 234 -13.31 -5.68 -2.89
N GLY A 235 -13.61 -5.41 -4.17
CA GLY A 235 -13.40 -4.09 -4.78
C GLY A 235 -14.18 -2.97 -4.08
N GLY A 236 -15.44 -3.23 -3.68
CA GLY A 236 -16.24 -2.30 -2.88
C GLY A 236 -15.65 -2.06 -1.49
N ASN A 237 -15.20 -3.12 -0.83
CA ASN A 237 -14.55 -3.04 0.49
C ASN A 237 -13.24 -2.26 0.42
N ILE A 238 -12.43 -2.43 -0.63
CA ILE A 238 -11.18 -1.69 -0.83
C ILE A 238 -11.46 -0.19 -1.00
N ILE A 239 -12.46 0.20 -1.81
CA ILE A 239 -12.84 1.61 -1.98
C ILE A 239 -13.33 2.21 -0.67
N LEU A 240 -14.14 1.47 0.10
CA LEU A 240 -14.60 1.91 1.42
C LEU A 240 -13.43 2.02 2.40
N ALA A 241 -12.47 1.10 2.38
CA ALA A 241 -11.25 1.16 3.18
C ALA A 241 -10.42 2.40 2.82
N LEU A 242 -10.17 2.66 1.52
CA LEU A 242 -9.49 3.87 1.06
C LEU A 242 -10.17 5.15 1.55
N TYR A 243 -11.51 5.20 1.45
CA TYR A 243 -12.27 6.36 1.92
C TYR A 243 -12.20 6.50 3.45
N SER A 244 -12.30 5.39 4.19
CA SER A 244 -12.18 5.40 5.65
C SER A 244 -10.80 5.84 6.11
N LEU A 245 -9.74 5.35 5.48
CA LEU A 245 -8.36 5.73 5.76
C LEU A 245 -8.08 7.21 5.41
N ALA A 246 -8.86 7.81 4.49
CA ALA A 246 -8.77 9.23 4.21
C ALA A 246 -9.09 10.11 5.43
N LYS A 247 -9.90 9.62 6.39
CA LYS A 247 -10.22 10.34 7.63
C LYS A 247 -8.96 10.79 8.39
N THR A 248 -7.94 9.94 8.41
CA THR A 248 -6.67 10.21 9.12
C THR A 248 -5.58 10.80 8.22
N ASN A 249 -5.61 10.49 6.93
CA ASN A 249 -4.56 10.85 5.98
C ASN A 249 -4.86 12.07 5.14
N ASN A 250 -6.11 12.26 4.76
CA ASN A 250 -6.58 13.40 3.98
C ASN A 250 -7.96 13.84 4.51
N PRO A 251 -8.01 14.38 5.73
CA PRO A 251 -9.27 14.75 6.38
C PRO A 251 -10.03 15.82 5.60
N LEU A 252 -9.32 16.68 4.86
CA LEU A 252 -9.97 17.65 3.98
C LEU A 252 -10.81 16.96 2.90
N PHE A 253 -10.30 15.89 2.29
CA PHE A 253 -11.07 15.10 1.33
C PHE A 253 -12.25 14.38 2.01
N TYR A 254 -12.02 13.75 3.16
CA TYR A 254 -13.04 12.98 3.87
C TYR A 254 -14.22 13.86 4.32
N PHE A 255 -13.96 14.89 5.11
CA PHE A 255 -15.02 15.80 5.61
C PHE A 255 -15.50 16.75 4.50
N GLY A 256 -14.60 17.17 3.61
CA GLY A 256 -14.91 18.06 2.51
C GLY A 256 -15.87 17.45 1.50
N SER A 257 -15.72 16.18 1.14
CA SER A 257 -16.64 15.50 0.19
C SER A 257 -18.06 15.43 0.74
N VAL A 258 -18.24 15.08 2.02
CA VAL A 258 -19.55 15.06 2.69
C VAL A 258 -20.07 16.49 2.84
N GLY A 259 -19.21 17.44 3.20
CA GLY A 259 -19.54 18.85 3.36
C GLY A 259 -20.06 19.47 2.06
N VAL A 260 -19.37 19.23 0.94
CA VAL A 260 -19.80 19.68 -0.39
C VAL A 260 -21.13 19.04 -0.79
N ALA A 261 -21.30 17.74 -0.56
CA ALA A 261 -22.55 17.05 -0.86
C ALA A 261 -23.74 17.62 -0.05
N ALA A 262 -23.57 17.86 1.24
CA ALA A 262 -24.57 18.48 2.09
C ALA A 262 -24.89 19.92 1.66
N LEU A 263 -23.86 20.71 1.33
CA LEU A 263 -23.99 22.09 0.87
C LEU A 263 -24.78 22.15 -0.44
N LEU A 264 -24.39 21.36 -1.44
CA LEU A 264 -25.06 21.32 -2.74
C LEU A 264 -26.51 20.83 -2.62
N SER A 265 -26.76 19.82 -1.78
CA SER A 265 -28.12 19.34 -1.50
C SER A 265 -28.96 20.44 -0.85
N GLY A 266 -28.41 21.13 0.16
CA GLY A 266 -29.08 22.24 0.81
C GLY A 266 -29.42 23.40 -0.13
N ILE A 267 -28.46 23.79 -1.01
CA ILE A 267 -28.65 24.79 -2.04
C ILE A 267 -29.74 24.34 -3.04
N GLY A 268 -29.73 23.09 -3.47
CA GLY A 268 -30.73 22.52 -4.37
C GLY A 268 -32.15 22.59 -3.79
N VAL A 269 -32.31 22.22 -2.51
CA VAL A 269 -33.59 22.32 -1.80
C VAL A 269 -34.01 23.79 -1.63
N ALA A 270 -33.08 24.68 -1.29
CA ALA A 270 -33.37 26.11 -1.18
C ALA A 270 -33.85 26.71 -2.53
N ALA A 271 -33.19 26.37 -3.63
CA ALA A 271 -33.58 26.78 -4.98
C ALA A 271 -34.99 26.26 -5.36
N TYR A 272 -35.27 24.98 -5.02
CA TYR A 272 -36.60 24.41 -5.24
C TYR A 272 -37.67 25.16 -4.46
N VAL A 273 -37.46 25.45 -3.17
CA VAL A 273 -38.38 26.19 -2.31
C VAL A 273 -38.61 27.59 -2.86
N LEU A 274 -37.56 28.29 -3.28
CA LEU A 274 -37.65 29.64 -3.86
C LEU A 274 -38.45 29.64 -5.15
N ILE A 275 -38.20 28.70 -6.06
CA ILE A 275 -38.94 28.59 -7.33
C ILE A 275 -40.42 28.32 -7.06
N ARG A 276 -40.76 27.42 -6.12
CA ARG A 276 -42.15 27.09 -5.77
C ARG A 276 -42.87 28.29 -5.14
N SER A 277 -42.19 29.05 -4.30
CA SER A 277 -42.75 30.23 -3.66
C SER A 277 -43.01 31.36 -4.71
N VAL A 278 -42.01 31.65 -5.56
CA VAL A 278 -42.09 32.78 -6.49
C VAL A 278 -43.04 32.53 -7.66
N TYR A 279 -42.96 31.34 -8.27
CA TYR A 279 -43.72 31.04 -9.50
C TYR A 279 -45.07 30.38 -9.25
N PHE A 280 -45.25 29.70 -8.10
CA PHE A 280 -46.43 28.91 -7.83
C PHE A 280 -47.17 29.37 -6.56
N GLY A 281 -46.64 30.35 -5.81
CA GLY A 281 -47.27 30.86 -4.58
C GLY A 281 -47.35 29.84 -3.45
N VAL A 282 -46.55 28.75 -3.52
CA VAL A 282 -46.59 27.68 -2.50
C VAL A 282 -45.40 27.81 -1.59
N ASN A 283 -45.66 28.02 -0.30
CA ASN A 283 -44.60 28.12 0.72
C ASN A 283 -44.34 26.79 1.37
N HIS A 284 -43.07 26.40 1.43
CA HIS A 284 -42.56 25.18 2.02
C HIS A 284 -41.61 25.50 3.21
N GLU A 285 -42.18 25.99 4.32
CA GLU A 285 -41.40 26.45 5.49
C GLU A 285 -40.49 25.37 6.05
N ILE A 286 -40.96 24.12 6.18
CA ILE A 286 -40.20 22.99 6.70
C ILE A 286 -38.98 22.69 5.78
N LEU A 287 -39.21 22.70 4.46
CA LEU A 287 -38.12 22.46 3.51
C LEU A 287 -37.09 23.61 3.50
N ALA A 288 -37.54 24.86 3.75
CA ALA A 288 -36.63 25.99 3.90
C ALA A 288 -35.71 25.82 5.12
N VAL A 289 -36.25 25.34 6.25
CA VAL A 289 -35.43 25.01 7.44
C VAL A 289 -34.46 23.86 7.15
N VAL A 290 -34.91 22.81 6.48
CA VAL A 290 -34.06 21.69 6.07
C VAL A 290 -32.94 22.15 5.14
N ALA A 291 -33.24 23.02 4.18
CA ALA A 291 -32.24 23.60 3.30
C ALA A 291 -31.18 24.40 4.05
N ALA A 292 -31.62 25.27 4.98
CA ALA A 292 -30.71 26.05 5.81
C ALA A 292 -29.81 25.15 6.69
N ALA A 293 -30.40 24.12 7.30
CA ALA A 293 -29.65 23.13 8.10
C ALA A 293 -28.62 22.38 7.25
N GLY A 294 -28.99 21.97 6.03
CA GLY A 294 -28.06 21.31 5.08
C GLY A 294 -26.88 22.20 4.67
N ILE A 295 -27.15 23.48 4.39
CA ILE A 295 -26.11 24.47 4.05
C ILE A 295 -25.16 24.67 5.25
N LEU A 296 -25.72 24.89 6.44
CA LEU A 296 -24.91 25.09 7.66
C LEU A 296 -24.06 23.88 7.98
N LEU A 297 -24.61 22.66 7.91
CA LEU A 297 -23.89 21.42 8.10
C LEU A 297 -22.77 21.26 7.09
N GLY A 298 -23.04 21.58 5.81
CA GLY A 298 -22.05 21.53 4.75
C GLY A 298 -20.87 22.45 5.03
N VAL A 299 -21.12 23.70 5.41
CA VAL A 299 -20.10 24.67 5.79
C VAL A 299 -19.29 24.20 7.02
N GLN A 300 -19.98 23.69 8.05
CA GLN A 300 -19.31 23.16 9.23
C GLN A 300 -18.35 21.99 8.92
N LEU A 301 -18.81 21.04 8.09
CA LEU A 301 -17.97 19.91 7.69
C LEU A 301 -16.75 20.36 6.85
N LEU A 302 -16.90 21.35 5.98
CA LEU A 302 -15.78 21.94 5.25
C LEU A 302 -14.78 22.59 6.20
N MET A 303 -15.24 23.35 7.20
CA MET A 303 -14.36 23.94 8.22
C MET A 303 -13.63 22.86 9.03
N PHE A 304 -14.31 21.80 9.44
CA PHE A 304 -13.68 20.66 10.11
C PHE A 304 -12.63 20.00 9.22
N GLY A 305 -12.92 19.85 7.93
CA GLY A 305 -11.96 19.32 6.97
C GLY A 305 -10.67 20.14 6.92
N VAL A 306 -10.77 21.45 6.79
CA VAL A 306 -9.62 22.36 6.76
C VAL A 306 -8.84 22.34 8.07
N LEU A 307 -9.51 22.41 9.21
CA LEU A 307 -8.86 22.38 10.51
C LEU A 307 -8.13 21.06 10.76
N SER A 308 -8.77 19.93 10.44
CA SER A 308 -8.16 18.62 10.59
C SER A 308 -6.95 18.42 9.68
N ASP A 309 -7.02 18.90 8.43
CA ASP A 309 -5.90 18.86 7.48
C ASP A 309 -4.70 19.68 7.96
N MET A 310 -4.97 20.85 8.52
CA MET A 310 -3.93 21.68 9.12
C MET A 310 -3.25 21.00 10.31
N ILE A 311 -4.01 20.31 11.17
CA ILE A 311 -3.47 19.55 12.30
C ILE A 311 -2.57 18.41 11.81
N VAL A 312 -3.04 17.63 10.83
CA VAL A 312 -2.27 16.53 10.22
C VAL A 312 -0.97 17.06 9.59
N THR A 313 -1.05 18.16 8.86
CA THR A 313 0.12 18.79 8.22
C THR A 313 1.15 19.24 9.23
N LEU A 314 0.71 19.92 10.30
CA LEU A 314 1.60 20.36 11.39
C LEU A 314 2.25 19.17 12.10
N HIS A 315 1.50 18.10 12.34
CA HIS A 315 2.03 16.89 12.98
C HIS A 315 3.09 16.20 12.11
N ARG A 316 2.87 16.11 10.78
CA ARG A 316 3.87 15.60 9.83
C ARG A 316 5.14 16.45 9.81
N GLU A 317 5.00 17.76 9.84
CA GLU A 317 6.17 18.65 9.87
C GLU A 317 6.98 18.50 11.17
N GLN A 318 6.31 18.37 12.32
CA GLN A 318 6.97 18.12 13.60
C GLN A 318 7.73 16.80 13.61
N ARG A 319 7.14 15.70 13.09
CA ARG A 319 7.82 14.40 12.96
C ARG A 319 9.08 14.51 12.09
N ARG A 320 8.99 15.09 10.90
CA ARG A 320 10.14 15.29 10.01
C ARG A 320 11.26 16.11 10.66
N ARG A 321 10.93 17.07 11.51
CA ARG A 321 11.92 17.83 12.28
C ARG A 321 12.61 16.97 13.34
N LEU A 322 11.85 16.17 14.07
CA LEU A 322 12.39 15.25 15.08
C LEU A 322 13.31 14.20 14.44
N GLU A 323 12.92 13.58 13.34
CA GLU A 323 13.74 12.61 12.61
C GLU A 323 15.05 13.24 12.12
N ARG A 324 15.02 14.47 11.62
CA ARG A 324 16.22 15.21 11.22
C ARG A 324 17.18 15.43 12.39
N VAL A 325 16.67 15.85 13.53
CA VAL A 325 17.47 16.05 14.75
C VAL A 325 18.07 14.74 15.24
N THR A 326 17.29 13.65 15.21
CA THR A 326 17.77 12.32 15.61
C THR A 326 18.85 11.79 14.67
N ARG A 327 18.70 11.96 13.35
CA ARG A 327 19.74 11.60 12.35
C ARG A 327 21.03 12.42 12.54
N GLU A 328 20.92 13.71 12.82
CA GLU A 328 22.08 14.57 13.12
C GLU A 328 22.79 14.17 14.41
N PHE A 329 22.05 13.75 15.42
CA PHE A 329 22.61 13.28 16.69
C PHE A 329 23.35 11.95 16.54
N ASN A 330 22.80 11.01 15.78
CA ASN A 330 23.43 9.73 15.51
C ASN A 330 24.66 9.84 14.60
N ARG A 331 24.74 10.86 13.73
CA ARG A 331 25.94 11.14 12.91
C ARG A 331 27.11 11.71 13.71
N LYS A 332 26.86 12.25 14.90
CA LYS A 332 27.90 12.86 15.77
C LYS A 332 28.44 11.89 16.82
N LYS A 333 27.89 10.69 16.94
CA LYS A 333 28.41 9.59 17.73
C LYS A 333 29.23 8.64 16.85
#